data_1c10c8b938c6148cd8916ad76895d20b
#
_entry.id   1c10c8b938c6148cd8916ad76895d20b
#
_cell.length_a   1.000
_cell.length_b   1.000
_cell.length_c   1.000
_cell.angle_alpha   90.00
_cell.angle_beta   90.00
_cell.angle_gamma   90.00
#
_symmetry.space_group_name_H-M   'P 1'
#
loop_
_entity.id
_entity.type
_entity.pdbx_description
1 polymer ?
#
loop_
_entity_poly.entity_id
_entity_poly.type
_entity_poly.pdbx_seq_one_letter_code
_entity_poly.pdbx_strand_id
1 'polypeptide(L)'
;RDFPGLDISVHAAAEWSENPAALTRAKAAVAGADMVVANLLFLEEHLNAIVPVLHEVRPRLDAMVGVIADPQIVKLTRMGDLDMSRPASGAMAFLKKLRGNSAPSAGSGQKQMAMLRRLPKILRWIPGKAQDMRAWFLCMQYWLGGSDDNFDGMIRFLLGRYASRPGWQGGKAPAPVDYPEVGLYHPSLKARITTEARDLPRRGELGARHRRAGARRRTRCRGDRGGTSEEHTW
;
A
#
# COMPACT_ATOMS: atom_id res chain seq x y z
N ARG A 1 12.77 4.83 10.49
CA ARG A 1 13.02 5.10 11.91
C ARG A 1 12.01 4.38 12.81
N ASP A 2 10.73 4.31 12.40
CA ASP A 2 9.63 3.81 13.24
C ASP A 2 9.56 2.28 13.28
N PHE A 3 10.12 1.60 12.28
CA PHE A 3 10.17 0.14 12.17
C PHE A 3 11.61 -0.35 11.94
N PRO A 4 12.42 -0.47 12.99
CA PRO A 4 13.82 -0.89 12.85
C PRO A 4 13.92 -2.33 12.30
N GLY A 5 14.74 -2.51 11.27
CA GLY A 5 14.92 -3.80 10.59
C GLY A 5 13.77 -4.18 9.66
N LEU A 6 12.90 -3.23 9.26
CA LEU A 6 11.96 -3.42 8.17
C LEU A 6 12.73 -3.50 6.86
N ASP A 7 12.50 -4.56 6.11
CA ASP A 7 12.92 -4.74 4.73
C ASP A 7 11.68 -4.81 3.82
N ILE A 8 11.69 -4.06 2.73
CA ILE A 8 10.58 -4.00 1.78
C ILE A 8 11.13 -4.24 0.39
N SER A 9 10.64 -5.27 -0.27
CA SER A 9 10.92 -5.53 -1.68
C SER A 9 9.68 -5.35 -2.53
N VAL A 10 9.83 -4.79 -3.74
CA VAL A 10 8.76 -4.59 -4.71
C VAL A 10 9.13 -5.32 -5.98
N HIS A 11 8.20 -6.12 -6.50
CA HIS A 11 8.40 -6.95 -7.68
C HIS A 11 7.29 -6.70 -8.69
N ALA A 12 7.66 -6.32 -9.92
CA ALA A 12 6.73 -6.09 -11.01
C ALA A 12 6.55 -7.38 -11.82
N ALA A 13 5.33 -7.92 -11.88
CA ALA A 13 5.04 -9.13 -12.64
C ALA A 13 5.25 -8.95 -14.17
N ALA A 14 5.13 -7.72 -14.66
CA ALA A 14 5.38 -7.40 -16.06
C ALA A 14 6.83 -7.72 -16.53
N GLU A 15 7.76 -7.83 -15.58
CA GLU A 15 9.15 -8.17 -15.93
C GLU A 15 9.38 -9.69 -16.06
N TRP A 16 8.44 -10.54 -15.62
CA TRP A 16 8.69 -11.97 -15.42
C TRP A 16 8.81 -12.76 -16.73
N SER A 17 8.11 -12.35 -17.79
CA SER A 17 8.17 -12.99 -19.10
C SER A 17 9.51 -12.76 -19.79
N GLU A 18 10.09 -11.57 -19.64
CA GLU A 18 11.35 -11.18 -20.28
C GLU A 18 12.58 -11.45 -19.40
N ASN A 19 12.39 -11.55 -18.09
CA ASN A 19 13.46 -11.71 -17.10
C ASN A 19 13.15 -12.82 -16.08
N PRO A 20 13.49 -14.09 -16.39
CA PRO A 20 13.28 -15.21 -15.46
C PRO A 20 13.95 -15.02 -14.09
N ALA A 21 15.06 -14.28 -14.04
CA ALA A 21 15.72 -13.95 -12.77
C ALA A 21 14.86 -13.02 -11.90
N ALA A 22 14.05 -12.13 -12.49
CA ALA A 22 13.10 -11.31 -11.76
C ALA A 22 12.02 -12.16 -11.10
N LEU A 23 11.48 -13.15 -11.80
CA LEU A 23 10.53 -14.12 -11.23
C LEU A 23 11.16 -14.93 -10.09
N THR A 24 12.39 -15.39 -10.26
CA THR A 24 13.11 -16.14 -9.22
C THR A 24 13.30 -15.30 -7.97
N ARG A 25 13.70 -14.03 -8.11
CA ARG A 25 13.81 -13.09 -6.99
C ARG A 25 12.47 -12.83 -6.31
N ALA A 26 11.40 -12.66 -7.11
CA ALA A 26 10.05 -12.46 -6.56
C ALA A 26 9.60 -13.67 -5.72
N LYS A 27 9.80 -14.89 -6.22
CA LYS A 27 9.48 -16.12 -5.49
C LYS A 27 10.29 -16.25 -4.20
N ALA A 28 11.60 -15.96 -4.25
CA ALA A 28 12.46 -15.99 -3.08
C ALA A 28 12.04 -14.93 -2.03
N ALA A 29 11.70 -13.72 -2.47
CA ALA A 29 11.22 -12.67 -1.58
C ALA A 29 9.90 -13.06 -0.91
N VAL A 30 8.93 -13.60 -1.66
CA VAL A 30 7.67 -14.11 -1.13
C VAL A 30 7.93 -15.26 -0.14
N ALA A 31 8.84 -16.18 -0.49
CA ALA A 31 9.21 -17.29 0.38
C ALA A 31 9.86 -16.85 1.70
N GLY A 32 10.50 -15.69 1.76
CA GLY A 32 11.13 -15.13 2.97
C GLY A 32 10.28 -14.09 3.71
N ALA A 33 9.15 -13.66 3.16
CA ALA A 33 8.36 -12.57 3.73
C ALA A 33 7.58 -12.95 4.98
N ASP A 34 7.35 -11.97 5.86
CA ASP A 34 6.39 -12.06 6.97
C ASP A 34 5.00 -11.55 6.55
N MET A 35 4.96 -10.62 5.61
CA MET A 35 3.72 -10.09 5.01
C MET A 35 3.84 -9.97 3.51
N VAL A 36 2.74 -10.22 2.79
CA VAL A 36 2.67 -10.06 1.34
C VAL A 36 1.46 -9.24 0.94
N VAL A 37 1.67 -8.23 0.10
CA VAL A 37 0.61 -7.51 -0.61
C VAL A 37 0.73 -7.82 -2.09
N ALA A 38 -0.29 -8.46 -2.65
CA ALA A 38 -0.37 -8.81 -4.07
C ALA A 38 -1.48 -8.00 -4.74
N ASN A 39 -1.14 -7.30 -5.81
CA ASN A 39 -2.09 -6.46 -6.52
C ASN A 39 -1.86 -6.46 -8.04
N LEU A 40 -2.86 -6.01 -8.79
CA LEU A 40 -2.84 -5.89 -10.25
C LEU A 40 -2.38 -7.16 -11.00
N LEU A 41 -2.52 -8.33 -10.36
CA LEU A 41 -2.23 -9.62 -10.95
C LEU A 41 -3.49 -10.18 -11.60
N PHE A 42 -3.58 -10.12 -12.93
CA PHE A 42 -4.74 -10.55 -13.71
C PHE A 42 -4.37 -11.54 -14.83
N LEU A 43 -3.11 -11.52 -15.31
CA LEU A 43 -2.67 -12.38 -16.42
C LEU A 43 -2.43 -13.80 -15.91
N GLU A 44 -2.95 -14.77 -16.65
CA GLU A 44 -2.88 -16.19 -16.30
C GLU A 44 -1.43 -16.66 -16.12
N GLU A 45 -0.52 -16.21 -16.96
CA GLU A 45 0.91 -16.52 -16.86
C GLU A 45 1.51 -16.06 -15.52
N HIS A 46 1.14 -14.87 -15.04
CA HIS A 46 1.58 -14.35 -13.75
C HIS A 46 0.98 -15.14 -12.59
N LEU A 47 -0.32 -15.51 -12.71
CA LEU A 47 -1.02 -16.31 -11.71
C LEU A 47 -0.39 -17.69 -11.59
N ASN A 48 -0.18 -18.38 -12.72
CA ASN A 48 0.44 -19.70 -12.75
C ASN A 48 1.86 -19.69 -12.15
N ALA A 49 2.59 -18.59 -12.33
CA ALA A 49 3.94 -18.44 -11.83
C ALA A 49 4.00 -18.24 -10.30
N ILE A 50 3.08 -17.48 -9.68
CA ILE A 50 3.23 -17.02 -8.30
C ILE A 50 2.22 -17.64 -7.32
N VAL A 51 1.01 -18.02 -7.77
CA VAL A 51 -0.04 -18.56 -6.88
C VAL A 51 0.41 -19.80 -6.09
N PRO A 52 1.16 -20.76 -6.67
CA PRO A 52 1.64 -21.91 -5.90
C PRO A 52 2.49 -21.50 -4.69
N VAL A 53 3.41 -20.54 -4.87
CA VAL A 53 4.28 -20.06 -3.78
C VAL A 53 3.46 -19.28 -2.75
N LEU A 54 2.49 -18.44 -3.19
CA LEU A 54 1.61 -17.73 -2.28
C LEU A 54 0.77 -18.70 -1.43
N HIS A 55 0.27 -19.78 -2.00
CA HIS A 55 -0.45 -20.82 -1.26
C HIS A 55 0.42 -21.49 -0.20
N GLU A 56 1.67 -21.81 -0.54
CA GLU A 56 2.62 -22.43 0.37
C GLU A 56 2.94 -21.57 1.58
N VAL A 57 3.23 -20.27 1.35
CA VAL A 57 3.66 -19.35 2.41
C VAL A 57 2.51 -18.80 3.24
N ARG A 58 1.30 -18.72 2.65
CA ARG A 58 0.12 -18.08 3.25
C ARG A 58 -0.16 -18.48 4.71
N PRO A 59 -0.06 -19.76 5.12
CA PRO A 59 -0.35 -20.15 6.51
C PRO A 59 0.56 -19.51 7.55
N ARG A 60 1.80 -19.20 7.20
CA ARG A 60 2.81 -18.64 8.11
C ARG A 60 2.90 -17.13 8.11
N LEU A 61 2.34 -16.46 7.09
CA LEU A 61 2.38 -15.00 7.00
C LEU A 61 1.58 -14.35 8.13
N ASP A 62 2.04 -13.22 8.64
CA ASP A 62 1.28 -12.34 9.54
C ASP A 62 0.04 -11.77 8.82
N ALA A 63 0.21 -11.40 7.55
CA ALA A 63 -0.89 -11.02 6.67
C ALA A 63 -0.58 -11.34 5.20
N MET A 64 -1.58 -11.83 4.48
CA MET A 64 -1.62 -11.92 3.02
C MET A 64 -2.76 -11.05 2.52
N VAL A 65 -2.46 -10.05 1.70
CA VAL A 65 -3.42 -9.04 1.23
C VAL A 65 -3.49 -9.07 -0.28
N GLY A 66 -4.57 -9.61 -0.83
CA GLY A 66 -4.88 -9.53 -2.25
C GLY A 66 -5.86 -8.39 -2.52
N VAL A 67 -5.48 -7.38 -3.30
CA VAL A 67 -6.33 -6.23 -3.64
C VAL A 67 -6.23 -5.93 -5.14
N ILE A 68 -7.35 -5.59 -5.75
CA ILE A 68 -7.44 -5.20 -7.17
C ILE A 68 -6.68 -6.21 -8.05
N ALA A 69 -7.01 -7.47 -7.91
CA ALA A 69 -6.35 -8.58 -8.60
C ALA A 69 -7.39 -9.65 -9.00
N ASP A 70 -6.93 -10.68 -9.70
CA ASP A 70 -7.75 -11.84 -10.03
C ASP A 70 -8.39 -12.45 -8.77
N PRO A 71 -9.62 -13.01 -8.86
CA PRO A 71 -10.29 -13.66 -7.75
C PRO A 71 -9.46 -14.74 -7.04
N GLN A 72 -8.53 -15.42 -7.72
CA GLN A 72 -7.64 -16.40 -7.11
C GLN A 72 -6.71 -15.73 -6.09
N ILE A 73 -6.13 -14.57 -6.44
CA ILE A 73 -5.27 -13.78 -5.53
C ILE A 73 -6.09 -13.20 -4.37
N VAL A 74 -7.26 -12.61 -4.68
CA VAL A 74 -8.13 -12.04 -3.64
C VAL A 74 -8.57 -13.09 -2.63
N LYS A 75 -8.88 -14.31 -3.06
CA LYS A 75 -9.22 -15.44 -2.17
C LYS A 75 -8.09 -15.86 -1.25
N LEU A 76 -6.84 -15.55 -1.58
CA LEU A 76 -5.70 -15.81 -0.70
C LEU A 76 -5.60 -14.83 0.47
N THR A 77 -6.37 -13.75 0.46
CA THR A 77 -6.36 -12.78 1.56
C THR A 77 -6.63 -13.45 2.91
N ARG A 78 -5.69 -13.20 3.85
CA ARG A 78 -5.76 -13.60 5.25
C ARG A 78 -5.18 -12.49 6.12
N MET A 79 -5.99 -11.92 6.98
CA MET A 79 -5.64 -10.77 7.83
C MET A 79 -6.38 -10.92 9.17
N GLY A 80 -5.68 -11.18 10.26
CA GLY A 80 -6.31 -11.47 11.53
C GLY A 80 -7.34 -12.60 11.42
N ASP A 81 -8.59 -12.33 11.77
CA ASP A 81 -9.71 -13.28 11.67
C ASP A 81 -10.36 -13.37 10.28
N LEU A 82 -9.97 -12.48 9.35
CA LEU A 82 -10.44 -12.53 7.97
C LEU A 82 -9.68 -13.58 7.19
N ASP A 83 -10.40 -14.55 6.65
CA ASP A 83 -9.90 -15.57 5.72
C ASP A 83 -10.85 -15.67 4.54
N MET A 84 -10.44 -15.14 3.37
CA MET A 84 -11.27 -15.13 2.16
C MET A 84 -11.26 -16.46 1.40
N SER A 85 -10.42 -17.43 1.78
CA SER A 85 -10.42 -18.77 1.20
C SER A 85 -11.60 -19.63 1.71
N ARG A 86 -12.16 -19.27 2.87
CA ARG A 86 -13.27 -20.01 3.47
C ARG A 86 -14.61 -19.58 2.86
N PRO A 87 -15.57 -20.49 2.69
CA PRO A 87 -16.91 -20.13 2.25
C PRO A 87 -17.49 -19.02 3.12
N ALA A 88 -18.17 -18.07 2.52
CA ALA A 88 -18.61 -16.82 3.11
C ALA A 88 -19.36 -17.00 4.42
N SER A 89 -18.68 -16.91 5.54
CA SER A 89 -19.32 -16.72 6.83
C SER A 89 -19.59 -15.21 7.03
N GLY A 90 -20.85 -14.81 7.03
CA GLY A 90 -21.31 -13.50 7.48
C GLY A 90 -20.85 -12.28 6.68
N ALA A 91 -19.53 -11.99 6.62
CA ALA A 91 -19.02 -10.77 6.02
C ALA A 91 -19.16 -10.72 4.49
N MET A 92 -18.90 -11.82 3.78
CA MET A 92 -19.12 -11.90 2.32
C MET A 92 -20.61 -12.02 1.98
N ALA A 93 -21.40 -12.69 2.82
CA ALA A 93 -22.86 -12.69 2.68
C ALA A 93 -23.42 -11.27 2.89
N PHE A 94 -22.88 -10.51 3.85
CA PHE A 94 -23.23 -9.11 4.06
C PHE A 94 -22.83 -8.23 2.87
N LEU A 95 -21.63 -8.41 2.30
CA LEU A 95 -21.21 -7.71 1.08
C LEU A 95 -22.07 -8.07 -0.13
N LYS A 96 -22.43 -9.35 -0.28
CA LYS A 96 -23.37 -9.80 -1.33
C LYS A 96 -24.75 -9.15 -1.15
N LYS A 97 -25.23 -9.03 0.08
CA LYS A 97 -26.48 -8.34 0.41
C LYS A 97 -26.40 -6.82 0.16
N LEU A 98 -25.25 -6.17 0.49
CA LEU A 98 -25.01 -4.77 0.20
C LEU A 98 -24.83 -4.47 -1.30
N ARG A 99 -24.25 -5.41 -2.05
CA ARG A 99 -24.10 -5.26 -3.51
C ARG A 99 -25.44 -5.29 -4.25
N GLY A 100 -26.51 -5.83 -3.64
CA GLY A 100 -27.82 -5.96 -4.27
C GLY A 100 -27.80 -6.85 -5.51
N ASN A 101 -28.96 -7.25 -5.99
CA ASN A 101 -29.14 -8.00 -7.25
C ASN A 101 -29.12 -7.09 -8.50
N SER A 102 -28.58 -5.88 -8.40
CA SER A 102 -28.61 -4.92 -9.51
C SER A 102 -27.59 -5.29 -10.58
N ALA A 103 -28.07 -5.54 -11.79
CA ALA A 103 -27.24 -5.69 -12.98
C ALA A 103 -26.38 -4.43 -13.22
N PRO A 104 -25.20 -4.57 -13.84
CA PRO A 104 -24.33 -3.43 -14.14
C PRO A 104 -25.03 -2.50 -15.14
N SER A 105 -25.40 -1.30 -14.71
CA SER A 105 -25.89 -0.24 -15.59
C SER A 105 -24.82 0.79 -15.88
N ALA A 106 -24.91 1.44 -17.05
CA ALA A 106 -24.04 2.54 -17.41
C ALA A 106 -24.08 3.61 -16.31
N GLY A 107 -22.90 4.01 -15.77
CA GLY A 107 -22.76 4.89 -14.61
C GLY A 107 -22.60 4.16 -13.25
N SER A 108 -22.57 2.82 -13.23
CA SER A 108 -22.39 2.05 -11.97
C SER A 108 -20.99 2.18 -11.36
N GLY A 109 -19.96 2.47 -12.16
CA GLY A 109 -18.57 2.56 -11.69
C GLY A 109 -18.35 3.62 -10.64
N GLN A 110 -18.85 4.85 -10.86
CA GLN A 110 -18.74 5.94 -9.88
C GLN A 110 -19.53 5.64 -8.59
N LYS A 111 -20.72 5.04 -8.73
CA LYS A 111 -21.54 4.63 -7.57
C LYS A 111 -20.86 3.50 -6.79
N GLN A 112 -20.22 2.56 -7.46
CA GLN A 112 -19.45 1.48 -6.84
C GLN A 112 -18.21 2.03 -6.11
N MET A 113 -17.48 2.96 -6.70
CA MET A 113 -16.34 3.62 -6.06
C MET A 113 -16.78 4.44 -4.84
N ALA A 114 -17.88 5.19 -4.93
CA ALA A 114 -18.44 5.92 -3.81
C ALA A 114 -18.88 4.99 -2.67
N MET A 115 -19.43 3.81 -2.99
CA MET A 115 -19.79 2.78 -2.01
C MET A 115 -18.55 2.20 -1.34
N LEU A 116 -17.50 1.85 -2.09
CA LEU A 116 -16.23 1.34 -1.56
C LEU A 116 -15.59 2.34 -0.59
N ARG A 117 -15.67 3.64 -0.88
CA ARG A 117 -15.20 4.71 0.02
C ARG A 117 -16.02 4.82 1.32
N ARG A 118 -17.30 4.44 1.31
CA ARG A 118 -18.20 4.50 2.49
C ARG A 118 -18.13 3.26 3.38
N LEU A 119 -17.82 2.10 2.81
CA LEU A 119 -17.80 0.81 3.53
C LEU A 119 -16.94 0.81 4.78
N PRO A 120 -15.69 1.34 4.79
CA PRO A 120 -14.88 1.37 6.01
C PRO A 120 -15.50 2.20 7.13
N LYS A 121 -16.28 3.24 6.79
CA LYS A 121 -16.98 4.08 7.78
C LYS A 121 -18.11 3.31 8.46
N ILE A 122 -18.86 2.52 7.67
CA ILE A 122 -19.98 1.70 8.18
C ILE A 122 -19.45 0.54 9.03
N LEU A 123 -18.40 -0.16 8.56
CA LEU A 123 -17.81 -1.30 9.26
C LEU A 123 -17.10 -0.91 10.56
N ARG A 124 -16.82 0.38 10.79
CA ARG A 124 -16.16 0.86 12.01
C ARG A 124 -16.91 0.47 13.29
N TRP A 125 -18.22 0.37 13.21
CA TRP A 125 -19.11 0.14 14.37
C TRP A 125 -19.43 -1.33 14.59
N ILE A 126 -19.00 -2.23 13.71
CA ILE A 126 -19.26 -3.66 13.81
C ILE A 126 -18.01 -4.34 14.38
N PRO A 127 -18.06 -4.97 15.55
CA PRO A 127 -16.88 -5.63 16.16
C PRO A 127 -16.53 -6.97 15.45
N GLY A 128 -15.37 -7.53 15.80
CA GLY A 128 -14.92 -8.83 15.35
C GLY A 128 -14.42 -8.84 13.90
N LYS A 129 -14.71 -9.91 13.16
CA LYS A 129 -14.26 -10.13 11.77
C LYS A 129 -14.54 -8.97 10.81
N ALA A 130 -15.55 -8.14 11.11
CA ALA A 130 -15.84 -6.95 10.32
C ALA A 130 -14.73 -5.91 10.38
N GLN A 131 -13.91 -5.89 11.44
CA GLN A 131 -12.78 -4.97 11.57
C GLN A 131 -11.64 -5.35 10.62
N ASP A 132 -11.41 -6.64 10.37
CA ASP A 132 -10.40 -7.08 9.40
C ASP A 132 -10.90 -6.94 7.97
N MET A 133 -12.21 -7.11 7.74
CA MET A 133 -12.81 -6.72 6.46
C MET A 133 -12.69 -5.21 6.20
N ARG A 134 -12.92 -4.39 7.23
CA ARG A 134 -12.68 -2.94 7.16
C ARG A 134 -11.22 -2.63 6.83
N ALA A 135 -10.28 -3.35 7.47
CA ALA A 135 -8.86 -3.20 7.22
C ALA A 135 -8.50 -3.52 5.77
N TRP A 136 -9.07 -4.58 5.19
CA TRP A 136 -8.89 -4.91 3.78
C TRP A 136 -9.40 -3.80 2.85
N PHE A 137 -10.59 -3.23 3.12
CA PHE A 137 -11.09 -2.07 2.36
C PHE A 137 -10.21 -0.83 2.52
N LEU A 138 -9.62 -0.61 3.68
CA LEU A 138 -8.65 0.48 3.88
C LEU A 138 -7.39 0.25 3.05
N CYS A 139 -6.85 -0.97 2.99
CA CYS A 139 -5.73 -1.30 2.12
C CYS A 139 -6.05 -1.00 0.65
N MET A 140 -7.27 -1.33 0.20
CA MET A 140 -7.73 -0.99 -1.14
C MET A 140 -7.81 0.52 -1.37
N GLN A 141 -8.28 1.29 -0.38
CA GLN A 141 -8.35 2.76 -0.48
C GLN A 141 -6.95 3.40 -0.54
N TYR A 142 -6.01 2.97 0.29
CA TYR A 142 -4.62 3.42 0.22
C TYR A 142 -4.03 3.15 -1.17
N TRP A 143 -4.25 1.93 -1.67
CA TRP A 143 -3.74 1.54 -2.98
C TRP A 143 -4.34 2.39 -4.11
N LEU A 144 -5.66 2.58 -4.12
CA LEU A 144 -6.35 3.41 -5.11
C LEU A 144 -5.96 4.89 -5.04
N GLY A 145 -5.55 5.37 -3.87
CA GLY A 145 -5.01 6.72 -3.71
C GLY A 145 -3.65 6.92 -4.36
N GLY A 146 -2.86 5.87 -4.54
CA GLY A 146 -1.68 5.78 -5.41
C GLY A 146 -0.57 6.80 -5.16
N SER A 147 -0.42 7.34 -3.95
CA SER A 147 0.63 8.30 -3.60
C SER A 147 1.61 7.72 -2.59
N ASP A 148 2.82 8.28 -2.52
CA ASP A 148 3.82 7.90 -1.54
C ASP A 148 3.26 7.94 -0.11
N ASP A 149 2.46 8.99 0.22
CA ASP A 149 1.84 9.14 1.54
C ASP A 149 0.82 8.01 1.81
N ASN A 150 0.08 7.56 0.77
CA ASN A 150 -0.86 6.46 0.89
C ASN A 150 -0.14 5.11 1.02
N PHE A 151 0.95 4.89 0.28
CA PHE A 151 1.75 3.67 0.44
C PHE A 151 2.43 3.59 1.81
N ASP A 152 3.04 4.69 2.28
CA ASP A 152 3.59 4.76 3.65
C ASP A 152 2.48 4.49 4.69
N GLY A 153 1.32 5.13 4.51
CA GLY A 153 0.14 4.92 5.37
C GLY A 153 -0.32 3.46 5.40
N MET A 154 -0.39 2.79 4.24
CA MET A 154 -0.77 1.38 4.12
C MET A 154 0.23 0.46 4.83
N ILE A 155 1.53 0.68 4.62
CA ILE A 155 2.60 -0.11 5.27
C ILE A 155 2.50 0.05 6.77
N ARG A 156 2.43 1.29 7.29
CA ARG A 156 2.26 1.56 8.72
C ARG A 156 1.01 0.91 9.29
N PHE A 157 -0.08 0.96 8.55
CA PHE A 157 -1.34 0.36 8.94
C PHE A 157 -1.24 -1.16 9.06
N LEU A 158 -0.65 -1.82 8.07
CA LEU A 158 -0.48 -3.27 8.06
C LEU A 158 0.47 -3.72 9.17
N LEU A 159 1.64 -3.09 9.30
CA LEU A 159 2.61 -3.42 10.32
C LEU A 159 2.08 -3.16 11.72
N GLY A 160 1.48 -1.99 11.96
CA GLY A 160 0.94 -1.63 13.27
C GLY A 160 -0.21 -2.51 13.75
N ARG A 161 -0.91 -3.19 12.82
CA ARG A 161 -2.07 -4.01 13.15
C ARG A 161 -1.80 -5.50 13.12
N TYR A 162 -0.96 -5.99 12.22
CA TYR A 162 -0.82 -7.42 11.94
C TYR A 162 0.58 -7.98 12.15
N ALA A 163 1.62 -7.13 12.25
CA ALA A 163 2.97 -7.65 12.48
C ALA A 163 3.06 -8.41 13.79
N SER A 164 3.63 -9.60 13.76
CA SER A 164 3.91 -10.41 14.96
C SER A 164 5.11 -9.87 15.74
N ARG A 165 5.97 -9.05 15.10
CA ARG A 165 7.20 -8.54 15.69
C ARG A 165 6.92 -7.58 16.85
N PRO A 166 7.49 -7.81 18.05
CA PRO A 166 7.32 -6.94 19.19
C PRO A 166 7.78 -5.50 18.89
N GLY A 167 7.00 -4.51 19.37
CA GLY A 167 7.30 -3.08 19.19
C GLY A 167 6.82 -2.47 17.86
N TRP A 168 6.31 -3.28 16.93
CA TRP A 168 5.73 -2.76 15.68
C TRP A 168 4.22 -2.56 15.76
N GLN A 169 3.56 -3.24 16.71
CA GLN A 169 2.12 -3.15 16.91
C GLN A 169 1.69 -1.83 17.56
N GLY A 170 0.45 -1.41 17.31
CA GLY A 170 -0.16 -0.23 17.94
C GLY A 170 0.25 1.11 17.31
N GLY A 171 1.08 1.11 16.28
CA GLY A 171 1.44 2.31 15.53
C GLY A 171 0.22 2.97 14.88
N LYS A 172 0.14 4.31 14.95
CA LYS A 172 -0.91 5.07 14.26
C LYS A 172 -0.54 5.28 12.80
N ALA A 173 -1.35 4.74 11.90
CA ALA A 173 -1.27 5.04 10.48
C ALA A 173 -2.13 6.27 10.13
N PRO A 174 -1.68 7.18 9.25
CA PRO A 174 -2.53 8.24 8.71
C PRO A 174 -3.71 7.63 7.95
N ALA A 175 -4.84 8.32 7.90
CA ALA A 175 -5.96 7.87 7.07
C ALA A 175 -5.61 7.97 5.58
N PRO A 176 -6.22 7.12 4.70
CA PRO A 176 -6.05 7.27 3.26
C PRO A 176 -6.41 8.67 2.79
N VAL A 177 -5.55 9.23 1.94
CA VAL A 177 -5.77 10.54 1.31
C VAL A 177 -6.51 10.31 -0.01
N ASP A 178 -7.68 10.93 -0.13
CA ASP A 178 -8.44 10.95 -1.38
C ASP A 178 -7.97 12.13 -2.23
N TYR A 179 -7.60 11.86 -3.47
CA TYR A 179 -7.28 12.88 -4.46
C TYR A 179 -8.50 13.14 -5.35
N PRO A 180 -8.72 14.37 -5.81
CA PRO A 180 -9.77 14.67 -6.77
C PRO A 180 -9.48 13.98 -8.11
N GLU A 181 -10.53 13.58 -8.83
CA GLU A 181 -10.40 12.91 -10.14
C GLU A 181 -9.74 13.81 -11.20
N VAL A 182 -9.95 15.13 -11.07
CA VAL A 182 -9.32 16.15 -11.91
C VAL A 182 -8.73 17.22 -11.01
N GLY A 183 -7.48 17.59 -11.25
CA GLY A 183 -6.83 18.59 -10.45
C GLY A 183 -5.47 19.03 -11.01
N LEU A 184 -4.92 20.06 -10.40
CA LEU A 184 -3.62 20.61 -10.72
C LEU A 184 -2.58 20.00 -9.78
N TYR A 185 -1.65 19.26 -10.34
CA TYR A 185 -0.57 18.66 -9.57
C TYR A 185 0.57 19.66 -9.35
N HIS A 186 1.03 19.75 -8.11
CA HIS A 186 2.28 20.44 -7.79
C HIS A 186 3.01 19.79 -6.63
N PRO A 187 4.32 19.45 -6.77
CA PRO A 187 5.08 18.69 -5.76
C PRO A 187 5.27 19.43 -4.44
N SER A 188 5.10 20.75 -4.41
CA SER A 188 5.23 21.56 -3.19
C SER A 188 3.92 21.66 -2.39
N LEU A 189 2.79 21.22 -2.92
CA LEU A 189 1.54 21.17 -2.19
C LEU A 189 1.59 19.99 -1.20
N LYS A 190 1.03 20.18 0.00
CA LYS A 190 0.92 19.11 0.99
C LYS A 190 0.11 17.92 0.46
N ALA A 191 -0.98 18.19 -0.21
CA ALA A 191 -1.85 17.18 -0.83
C ALA A 191 -1.41 16.82 -2.26
N ARG A 192 -0.33 17.42 -2.80
CA ARG A 192 0.17 17.23 -4.17
C ARG A 192 -0.77 17.66 -5.28
N ILE A 193 -2.09 17.64 -5.06
CA ILE A 193 -3.13 18.01 -6.02
C ILE A 193 -4.07 19.03 -5.38
N THR A 194 -4.50 20.04 -6.18
CA THR A 194 -5.55 20.99 -5.84
C THR A 194 -6.51 21.12 -7.00
N THR A 195 -7.77 21.41 -6.74
CA THR A 195 -8.77 21.78 -7.76
C THR A 195 -8.75 23.26 -8.10
N GLU A 196 -8.03 24.08 -7.33
CA GLU A 196 -8.01 25.53 -7.43
C GLU A 196 -6.65 26.05 -7.85
N ALA A 197 -6.57 26.76 -8.96
CA ALA A 197 -5.31 27.34 -9.47
C ALA A 197 -4.68 28.33 -8.47
N ARG A 198 -5.49 29.01 -7.65
CA ARG A 198 -5.02 29.95 -6.61
C ARG A 198 -4.18 29.29 -5.51
N ASP A 199 -4.36 27.98 -5.28
CA ASP A 199 -3.63 27.24 -4.26
C ASP A 199 -2.24 26.81 -4.75
N LEU A 200 -1.96 26.98 -6.04
CA LEU A 200 -0.63 26.70 -6.59
C LEU A 200 0.39 27.74 -6.09
N PRO A 201 1.62 27.27 -5.75
CA PRO A 201 2.69 28.18 -5.34
C PRO A 201 2.98 29.19 -6.45
N ARG A 202 3.03 30.46 -6.12
CA ARG A 202 3.40 31.52 -7.07
C ARG A 202 4.85 31.35 -7.51
N ARG A 203 5.14 31.75 -8.76
CA ARG A 203 6.48 31.57 -9.40
C ARG A 203 7.64 32.07 -8.55
N GLY A 204 7.44 33.10 -7.71
CA GLY A 204 8.47 33.63 -6.79
C GLY A 204 8.73 32.78 -5.55
N GLU A 205 7.77 31.98 -5.10
CA GLU A 205 7.89 31.15 -3.89
C GLU A 205 8.65 29.85 -4.15
N LEU A 206 8.64 29.36 -5.38
CA LEU A 206 9.37 28.16 -5.82
C LEU A 206 10.88 28.32 -5.69
N GLY A 207 11.43 29.47 -6.05
CA GLY A 207 12.87 29.75 -5.96
C GLY A 207 13.38 29.90 -4.53
N ALA A 208 12.53 30.30 -3.59
CA ALA A 208 12.90 30.48 -2.18
C ALA A 208 12.95 29.13 -1.43
N ARG A 209 12.06 28.19 -1.73
CA ARG A 209 12.06 26.85 -1.10
C ARG A 209 13.20 25.97 -1.62
N HIS A 210 13.51 26.00 -2.91
CA HIS A 210 14.67 25.29 -3.47
C HIS A 210 15.99 25.83 -2.92
N ARG A 211 16.13 27.13 -2.74
CA ARG A 211 17.32 27.74 -2.10
C ARG A 211 17.47 27.33 -0.64
N ARG A 212 16.38 27.25 0.14
CA ARG A 212 16.43 26.79 1.54
C ARG A 212 16.70 25.29 1.67
N ALA A 213 16.21 24.44 0.76
CA ALA A 213 16.53 23.02 0.73
C ALA A 213 17.98 22.76 0.32
N GLY A 214 18.52 23.52 -0.66
CA GLY A 214 19.93 23.48 -1.07
C GLY A 214 20.88 23.98 0.01
N ALA A 215 20.50 25.02 0.76
CA ALA A 215 21.28 25.54 1.88
C ALA A 215 21.35 24.54 3.04
N ARG A 216 20.26 23.85 3.37
CA ARG A 216 20.25 22.79 4.42
C ARG A 216 21.06 21.56 4.02
N ARG A 217 21.13 21.20 2.74
CA ARG A 217 22.02 20.13 2.26
C ARG A 217 23.50 20.52 2.35
N ARG A 218 23.86 21.78 2.02
CA ARG A 218 25.26 22.26 2.09
C ARG A 218 25.78 22.38 3.51
N THR A 219 24.94 22.77 4.48
CA THR A 219 25.34 22.78 5.90
C THR A 219 25.53 21.38 6.48
N ARG A 220 24.78 20.39 6.02
CA ARG A 220 24.91 19.00 6.47
C ARG A 220 26.16 18.30 5.91
N CYS A 221 26.62 18.68 4.71
CA CYS A 221 27.88 18.17 4.14
C CYS A 221 29.14 18.89 4.64
N ARG A 222 29.04 20.05 5.33
CA ARG A 222 30.17 20.79 5.84
C ARG A 222 30.54 20.42 7.28
N GLY A 223 29.66 19.71 7.99
CA GLY A 223 29.88 19.25 9.37
C GLY A 223 30.68 17.93 9.48
N ASP A 224 30.92 17.24 8.36
CA ASP A 224 31.57 15.91 8.38
C ASP A 224 33.00 15.89 7.82
N ARG A 225 33.64 17.08 7.68
CA ARG A 225 35.04 17.18 7.29
C ARG A 225 35.84 17.90 8.38
N GLY A 226 35.95 17.26 9.51
CA GLY A 226 36.88 17.64 10.57
C GLY A 226 37.37 16.38 11.25
N GLY A 227 38.53 15.88 10.79
CA GLY A 227 39.13 14.70 11.41
C GLY A 227 40.29 14.14 10.55
N THR A 228 41.45 14.76 10.73
CA THR A 228 42.81 14.19 10.78
C THR A 228 43.38 13.50 9.53
N SER A 229 44.26 14.27 8.89
CA SER A 229 45.44 13.77 8.15
C SER A 229 46.38 13.04 9.10
N GLU A 230 46.57 11.76 8.90
CA GLU A 230 47.80 11.07 9.31
C GLU A 230 48.49 10.53 8.06
N GLU A 231 49.68 11.09 7.83
CA GLU A 231 50.70 10.57 6.91
C GLU A 231 51.05 9.14 7.26
N HIS A 232 51.05 8.27 6.29
CA HIS A 232 51.92 7.11 6.28
C HIS A 232 52.53 6.92 4.88
N THR A 233 53.79 7.30 4.81
CA THR A 233 54.84 6.87 3.89
C THR A 233 54.96 5.34 3.90
N TRP A 234 54.90 4.71 2.77
CA TRP A 234 55.77 3.69 2.11
C TRP A 234 55.11 3.18 0.85
#